data_c196321b821c87284fb773bb79b49197
#
_entry.id   c196321b821c87284fb773bb79b49197
#
_cell.length_a   1.000
_cell.length_b   1.000
_cell.length_c   1.000
_cell.angle_alpha   90.00
_cell.angle_beta   90.00
_cell.angle_gamma   90.00
#
_symmetry.space_group_name_H-M   'P 1'
#
loop_
_entity.id
_entity.type
_entity.pdbx_description
1 polymer ?
#
loop_
_entity_poly.entity_id
_entity_poly.type
_entity_poly.pdbx_seq_one_letter_code
_entity_poly.pdbx_strand_id
1 'polypeptide(L)'
;MTNTPRIIGVCLSMLPEEYRLQCVRALNKYAVQQGYRLFIFHSKTDFYLPLTPTDDGEMSIFQLIQYHMLDAMIVLPDTIKRDSVLQSIIDSCRSHNVPVISIDKFLEGCVNFRFDYSNSFETLCQHV
;
A
#
# COMPACT_ATOMS: atom_id res chain seq x y z
N MET A 1 -17.62 -20.15 18.58
CA MET A 1 -16.75 -18.99 18.27
C MET A 1 -16.59 -18.86 16.77
N THR A 2 -17.11 -17.79 16.22
CA THR A 2 -16.89 -17.48 14.83
C THR A 2 -15.51 -16.84 14.70
N ASN A 3 -14.57 -17.53 14.07
CA ASN A 3 -13.30 -16.94 13.70
C ASN A 3 -13.51 -15.95 12.54
N THR A 4 -13.83 -14.71 12.88
CA THR A 4 -13.89 -13.66 11.87
C THR A 4 -12.47 -13.37 11.41
N PRO A 5 -12.14 -13.55 10.11
CA PRO A 5 -10.79 -13.26 9.64
C PRO A 5 -10.48 -11.77 9.82
N ARG A 6 -9.24 -11.47 10.18
CA ARG A 6 -8.76 -10.10 10.22
C ARG A 6 -8.57 -9.58 8.81
N ILE A 7 -8.84 -8.31 8.62
CA ILE A 7 -8.80 -7.67 7.31
C ILE A 7 -7.69 -6.63 7.29
N ILE A 8 -6.81 -6.76 6.30
CA ILE A 8 -5.75 -5.79 6.03
C ILE A 8 -6.07 -5.11 4.71
N GLY A 9 -6.21 -3.79 4.73
CA GLY A 9 -6.33 -3.00 3.52
C GLY A 9 -4.96 -2.77 2.88
N VAL A 10 -4.92 -2.73 1.57
CA VAL A 10 -3.72 -2.38 0.80
C VAL A 10 -4.08 -1.28 -0.19
N CYS A 11 -3.41 -0.14 -0.08
CA CYS A 11 -3.61 1.00 -0.99
C CYS A 11 -2.39 1.18 -1.87
N LEU A 12 -2.59 1.16 -3.19
CA LEU A 12 -1.55 1.38 -4.18
C LEU A 12 -2.15 1.83 -5.50
N SER A 13 -1.28 2.26 -6.42
CA SER A 13 -1.66 2.52 -7.80
C SER A 13 -0.83 1.64 -8.74
N MET A 14 -1.31 1.46 -9.98
CA MET A 14 -0.63 0.69 -11.03
C MET A 14 -0.36 -0.77 -10.62
N LEU A 15 -1.35 -1.42 -10.03
CA LEU A 15 -1.22 -2.82 -9.59
C LEU A 15 -0.72 -3.78 -10.68
N PRO A 16 -1.11 -3.66 -11.97
CA PRO A 16 -0.65 -4.59 -13.00
C PRO A 16 0.85 -4.53 -13.30
N GLU A 17 1.57 -3.52 -12.83
CA GLU A 17 3.01 -3.48 -12.99
C GLU A 17 3.66 -4.62 -12.22
N GLU A 18 4.61 -5.31 -12.86
CA GLU A 18 5.17 -6.59 -12.39
C GLU A 18 5.66 -6.53 -10.94
N TYR A 19 6.42 -5.49 -10.59
CA TYR A 19 6.95 -5.33 -9.24
C TYR A 19 5.84 -5.24 -8.18
N ARG A 20 4.83 -4.43 -8.46
CA ARG A 20 3.72 -4.21 -7.52
C ARG A 20 2.85 -5.45 -7.40
N LEU A 21 2.63 -6.13 -8.51
CA LEU A 21 1.88 -7.37 -8.53
C LEU A 21 2.58 -8.47 -7.71
N GLN A 22 3.90 -8.60 -7.85
CA GLN A 22 4.67 -9.54 -7.04
C GLN A 22 4.62 -9.20 -5.55
N CYS A 23 4.70 -7.92 -5.22
CA CYS A 23 4.60 -7.46 -3.83
C CYS A 23 3.23 -7.86 -3.23
N VAL A 24 2.15 -7.58 -3.93
CA VAL A 24 0.80 -7.92 -3.47
C VAL A 24 0.60 -9.42 -3.37
N ARG A 25 1.10 -10.19 -4.32
CA ARG A 25 1.03 -11.67 -4.26
C ARG A 25 1.77 -12.22 -3.05
N ALA A 26 2.96 -11.69 -2.75
CA ALA A 26 3.71 -12.10 -1.57
C ALA A 26 2.97 -11.74 -0.28
N LEU A 27 2.43 -10.53 -0.19
CA LEU A 27 1.63 -10.10 0.95
C LEU A 27 0.42 -11.02 1.13
N ASN A 28 -0.29 -11.33 0.06
CA ASN A 28 -1.47 -12.18 0.12
C ASN A 28 -1.12 -13.60 0.59
N LYS A 29 -0.03 -14.16 0.10
CA LYS A 29 0.42 -15.49 0.49
C LYS A 29 0.64 -15.56 2.01
N TYR A 30 1.37 -14.61 2.57
CA TYR A 30 1.63 -14.59 4.01
C TYR A 30 0.40 -14.25 4.82
N ALA A 31 -0.43 -13.33 4.33
CA ALA A 31 -1.67 -12.96 5.01
C ALA A 31 -2.60 -14.17 5.16
N VAL A 32 -2.80 -14.92 4.10
CA VAL A 32 -3.65 -16.11 4.13
C VAL A 32 -3.11 -17.15 5.11
N GLN A 33 -1.79 -17.37 5.13
CA GLN A 33 -1.15 -18.29 6.07
C GLN A 33 -1.41 -17.90 7.53
N GLN A 34 -1.54 -16.61 7.81
CA GLN A 34 -1.76 -16.09 9.17
C GLN A 34 -3.25 -15.87 9.49
N GLY A 35 -4.15 -16.25 8.61
CA GLY A 35 -5.59 -16.09 8.82
C GLY A 35 -6.11 -14.70 8.52
N TYR A 36 -5.37 -13.88 7.77
CA TYR A 36 -5.79 -12.56 7.34
C TYR A 36 -6.36 -12.60 5.93
N ARG A 37 -7.17 -11.60 5.62
CA ARG A 37 -7.63 -11.32 4.24
C ARG A 37 -7.12 -9.96 3.82
N LEU A 38 -6.70 -9.84 2.57
CA LEU A 38 -6.32 -8.56 1.98
C LEU A 38 -7.50 -7.99 1.19
N PHE A 39 -7.81 -6.72 1.46
CA PHE A 39 -8.69 -5.92 0.63
C PHE A 39 -7.83 -4.91 -0.11
N ILE A 40 -7.77 -5.05 -1.43
CA ILE A 40 -6.85 -4.26 -2.25
C ILE A 40 -7.62 -3.12 -2.90
N PHE A 41 -7.22 -1.90 -2.57
CA PHE A 41 -7.75 -0.68 -3.15
C PHE A 41 -6.69 -0.10 -4.07
N HIS A 42 -6.89 -0.21 -5.37
CA HIS A 42 -5.90 0.28 -6.32
C HIS A 42 -6.51 1.25 -7.32
N SER A 43 -5.70 2.22 -7.71
CA SER A 43 -5.99 3.17 -8.77
C SER A 43 -5.18 2.80 -10.01
N LYS A 44 -5.73 3.07 -11.19
CA LYS A 44 -5.02 2.92 -12.45
C LYS A 44 -4.22 4.16 -12.84
N THR A 45 -4.14 5.15 -11.95
CA THR A 45 -3.39 6.37 -12.20
C THR A 45 -1.95 6.06 -12.55
N ASP A 46 -1.49 6.54 -13.71
CA ASP A 46 -0.10 6.37 -14.14
C ASP A 46 0.78 7.37 -13.40
N PHE A 47 1.70 6.86 -12.60
CA PHE A 47 2.61 7.68 -11.82
C PHE A 47 3.55 8.51 -12.68
N TYR A 48 3.92 8.03 -13.86
CA TYR A 48 4.92 8.65 -14.72
C TYR A 48 4.34 9.76 -15.63
N LEU A 49 3.02 9.83 -15.76
CA LEU A 49 2.36 10.83 -16.59
C LEU A 49 1.85 12.00 -15.74
N PRO A 50 1.71 13.21 -16.33
CA PRO A 50 1.08 14.32 -15.63
C PRO A 50 -0.35 13.98 -15.21
N LEU A 51 -0.79 14.55 -14.08
CA LEU A 51 -2.16 14.36 -13.61
C LEU A 51 -3.17 14.97 -14.58
N THR A 52 -4.24 14.25 -14.84
CA THR A 52 -5.37 14.67 -15.66
C THR A 52 -6.65 14.63 -14.83
N PRO A 53 -7.76 15.26 -15.30
CA PRO A 53 -9.05 15.13 -14.61
C PRO A 53 -9.54 13.69 -14.43
N THR A 54 -9.18 12.80 -15.36
CA THR A 54 -9.50 11.37 -15.25
C THR A 54 -8.82 10.73 -14.06
N ASP A 55 -7.62 11.18 -13.70
CA ASP A 55 -6.88 10.66 -12.54
C ASP A 55 -7.60 10.94 -11.24
N ASP A 56 -8.29 12.06 -11.11
CA ASP A 56 -9.08 12.37 -9.93
C ASP A 56 -10.23 11.36 -9.76
N GLY A 57 -10.87 10.98 -10.86
CA GLY A 57 -11.88 9.94 -10.86
C GLY A 57 -11.31 8.57 -10.46
N GLU A 58 -10.16 8.22 -11.02
CA GLU A 58 -9.48 6.97 -10.68
C GLU A 58 -9.10 6.89 -9.19
N MET A 59 -8.61 8.00 -8.62
CA MET A 59 -8.24 8.04 -7.21
C MET A 59 -9.44 8.08 -6.26
N SER A 60 -10.66 8.31 -6.76
CA SER A 60 -11.88 8.27 -5.95
C SER A 60 -12.14 6.91 -5.31
N ILE A 61 -11.51 5.85 -5.83
CA ILE A 61 -11.63 4.51 -5.24
C ILE A 61 -11.22 4.50 -3.76
N PHE A 62 -10.27 5.34 -3.37
CA PHE A 62 -9.81 5.41 -1.99
C PHE A 62 -10.86 6.01 -1.04
N GLN A 63 -11.87 6.71 -1.55
CA GLN A 63 -12.99 7.22 -0.76
C GLN A 63 -14.00 6.14 -0.36
N LEU A 64 -13.92 4.98 -1.01
CA LEU A 64 -14.83 3.86 -0.75
C LEU A 64 -14.35 2.95 0.38
N ILE A 65 -13.20 3.26 0.97
CA ILE A 65 -12.61 2.43 2.02
C ILE A 65 -13.46 2.47 3.28
N GLN A 66 -13.83 1.30 3.77
CA GLN A 66 -14.57 1.13 5.03
C GLN A 66 -13.57 0.91 6.17
N TYR A 67 -13.02 1.99 6.69
CA TYR A 67 -11.93 1.95 7.69
C TYR A 67 -12.29 1.18 8.95
N HIS A 68 -13.56 1.21 9.37
CA HIS A 68 -14.02 0.50 10.57
C HIS A 68 -13.91 -1.03 10.44
N MET A 69 -13.78 -1.56 9.23
CA MET A 69 -13.63 -3.00 8.98
C MET A 69 -12.17 -3.45 8.99
N LEU A 70 -11.23 -2.53 8.99
CA LEU A 70 -9.82 -2.85 8.82
C LEU A 70 -9.10 -3.02 10.16
N ASP A 71 -8.28 -4.06 10.24
CA ASP A 71 -7.37 -4.26 11.37
C ASP A 71 -6.01 -3.58 11.16
N ALA A 72 -5.61 -3.38 9.91
CA ALA A 72 -4.41 -2.65 9.54
C ALA A 72 -4.54 -2.14 8.10
N MET A 73 -3.69 -1.18 7.74
CA MET A 73 -3.59 -0.65 6.39
C MET A 73 -2.13 -0.67 5.93
N ILE A 74 -1.89 -1.27 4.78
CA ILE A 74 -0.59 -1.23 4.10
C ILE A 74 -0.71 -0.23 2.95
N VAL A 75 0.21 0.70 2.88
CA VAL A 75 0.24 1.72 1.82
C VAL A 75 1.56 1.64 1.08
N LEU A 76 1.51 1.74 -0.24
CA LEU A 76 2.67 1.94 -1.09
C LEU A 76 2.68 3.41 -1.54
N PRO A 77 3.24 4.33 -0.72
CA PRO A 77 3.04 5.77 -0.92
C PRO A 77 3.61 6.29 -2.23
N ASP A 78 4.72 5.71 -2.70
CA ASP A 78 5.34 6.14 -3.95
C ASP A 78 4.48 5.86 -5.17
N THR A 79 3.45 5.03 -5.04
CA THR A 79 2.51 4.76 -6.12
C THR A 79 1.30 5.71 -6.11
N ILE A 80 1.08 6.44 -5.02
CA ILE A 80 -0.04 7.37 -4.88
C ILE A 80 0.46 8.77 -5.17
N LYS A 81 0.10 9.29 -6.33
CA LYS A 81 0.69 10.51 -6.88
C LYS A 81 0.26 11.79 -6.17
N ARG A 82 -0.97 11.86 -5.65
CA ARG A 82 -1.44 13.04 -4.92
C ARG A 82 -1.19 12.91 -3.44
N ASP A 83 -0.37 13.81 -2.90
CA ASP A 83 -0.09 13.84 -1.47
C ASP A 83 -1.36 14.04 -0.63
N SER A 84 -2.33 14.80 -1.14
CA SER A 84 -3.61 15.02 -0.46
C SER A 84 -4.42 13.72 -0.30
N VAL A 85 -4.38 12.85 -1.30
CA VAL A 85 -5.05 11.55 -1.25
C VAL A 85 -4.36 10.65 -0.24
N LEU A 86 -3.04 10.57 -0.28
CA LEU A 86 -2.25 9.81 0.68
C LEU A 86 -2.50 10.28 2.12
N GLN A 87 -2.46 11.60 2.34
CA GLN A 87 -2.69 12.17 3.67
C GLN A 87 -4.11 11.88 4.16
N SER A 88 -5.11 11.94 3.28
CA SER A 88 -6.49 11.59 3.61
C SER A 88 -6.62 10.14 4.08
N ILE A 89 -5.95 9.20 3.41
CA ILE A 89 -5.93 7.80 3.82
C ILE A 89 -5.33 7.65 5.22
N ILE A 90 -4.19 8.27 5.45
CA ILE A 90 -3.48 8.20 6.74
C ILE A 90 -4.33 8.81 7.85
N ASP A 91 -4.93 9.98 7.63
CA ASP A 91 -5.75 10.65 8.62
C ASP A 91 -7.01 9.84 8.96
N SER A 92 -7.61 9.21 7.96
CA SER A 92 -8.77 8.34 8.16
C SER A 92 -8.41 7.10 8.96
N CYS A 93 -7.25 6.51 8.70
CA CYS A 93 -6.76 5.39 9.50
C CYS A 93 -6.55 5.79 10.95
N ARG A 94 -5.95 6.95 11.20
CA ARG A 94 -5.73 7.46 12.56
C ARG A 94 -7.04 7.66 13.30
N SER A 95 -8.03 8.26 12.64
CA SER A 95 -9.32 8.53 13.28
C SER A 95 -10.09 7.25 13.62
N HIS A 96 -9.79 6.14 12.95
CA HIS A 96 -10.40 4.83 13.21
C HIS A 96 -9.47 3.88 13.98
N ASN A 97 -8.35 4.37 14.49
CA ASN A 97 -7.35 3.56 15.19
C ASN A 97 -6.82 2.38 14.38
N VAL A 98 -6.70 2.55 13.08
CA VAL A 98 -6.14 1.56 12.17
C VAL A 98 -4.65 1.83 12.01
N PRO A 99 -3.76 0.91 12.41
CA PRO A 99 -2.32 1.09 12.21
C PRO A 99 -1.97 1.08 10.72
N VAL A 100 -1.05 1.98 10.34
CA VAL A 100 -0.61 2.13 8.96
C VAL A 100 0.81 1.60 8.83
N ILE A 101 1.01 0.75 7.83
CA ILE A 101 2.32 0.22 7.44
C ILE A 101 2.67 0.84 6.09
N SER A 102 3.78 1.57 6.05
CA SER A 102 4.29 2.20 4.84
C SER A 102 5.42 1.37 4.25
N ILE A 103 5.38 1.12 2.95
CA ILE A 103 6.41 0.37 2.23
C ILE A 103 7.19 1.33 1.32
N ASP A 104 8.50 1.32 1.46
CA ASP A 104 9.51 2.04 0.66
C ASP A 104 9.53 3.57 0.81
N LYS A 105 8.68 4.15 1.64
CA LYS A 105 8.73 5.58 1.94
C LYS A 105 8.47 5.80 3.41
N PHE A 106 9.32 6.61 4.04
CA PHE A 106 9.12 6.97 5.44
C PHE A 106 7.90 7.89 5.59
N LEU A 107 6.98 7.48 6.46
CA LEU A 107 5.84 8.30 6.87
C LEU A 107 5.82 8.38 8.39
N GLU A 108 5.74 9.61 8.90
CA GLU A 108 5.72 9.84 10.34
C GLU A 108 4.45 9.23 10.97
N GLY A 109 4.63 8.58 12.12
CA GLY A 109 3.52 7.92 12.83
C GLY A 109 3.08 6.59 12.25
N CYS A 110 3.78 6.07 11.27
CA CYS A 110 3.51 4.79 10.64
C CYS A 110 4.60 3.78 10.94
N VAL A 111 4.28 2.49 10.79
CA VAL A 111 5.30 1.45 10.77
C VAL A 111 5.93 1.46 9.38
N ASN A 112 7.24 1.63 9.31
CA ASN A 112 7.93 1.84 8.04
C ASN A 112 8.78 0.63 7.68
N PHE A 113 8.57 0.09 6.48
CA PHE A 113 9.39 -0.96 5.88
C PHE A 113 10.07 -0.43 4.65
N ARG A 114 11.37 -0.68 4.55
CA ARG A 114 12.17 -0.39 3.36
C ARG A 114 12.87 -1.65 2.91
N PHE A 115 12.98 -1.82 1.60
CA PHE A 115 13.85 -2.84 1.06
C PHE A 115 15.31 -2.41 1.26
N ASP A 116 16.09 -3.31 1.82
CA ASP A 116 17.52 -3.07 1.98
C ASP A 116 18.24 -3.55 0.72
N TYR A 117 18.71 -2.59 -0.06
CA TYR A 117 19.46 -2.86 -1.29
C TYR A 117 20.98 -2.93 -1.06
N SER A 118 21.44 -2.79 0.18
CA SER A 118 22.87 -2.76 0.51
C SER A 118 23.61 -3.99 -0.03
N ASN A 119 23.06 -5.17 0.19
CA ASN A 119 23.65 -6.42 -0.29
C ASN A 119 23.69 -6.49 -1.81
N SER A 120 22.65 -6.00 -2.49
CA SER A 120 22.60 -5.97 -3.94
C SER A 120 23.65 -5.05 -4.53
N PHE A 121 23.81 -3.85 -3.96
CA PHE A 121 24.85 -2.91 -4.39
C PHE A 121 26.25 -3.43 -4.10
N GLU A 122 26.47 -4.02 -2.94
CA GLU A 122 27.75 -4.65 -2.59
C GLU A 122 28.12 -5.74 -3.57
N THR A 123 27.17 -6.65 -3.89
CA THR A 123 27.38 -7.72 -4.86
C THR A 123 27.70 -7.15 -6.25
N LEU A 124 26.99 -6.11 -6.67
CA LEU A 124 27.25 -5.44 -7.95
C LEU A 124 28.67 -4.86 -7.99
N CYS A 125 29.10 -4.19 -6.93
CA CYS A 125 30.45 -3.61 -6.84
C CYS A 125 31.55 -4.67 -6.88
N GLN A 126 31.31 -5.86 -6.35
CA GLN A 126 32.27 -6.96 -6.39
C GLN A 126 32.45 -7.56 -7.79
N HIS A 127 31.47 -7.38 -8.68
CA HIS A 127 31.51 -7.90 -10.03
C HIS A 127 31.96 -6.89 -11.10
N VAL A 128 32.27 -5.68 -10.72
CA VAL A 128 32.72 -4.62 -11.65
C VAL A 128 34.22 -4.60 -11.83
#